data_b93f7e308ca540711a7fc5fb40369173
#
_entry.id   b93f7e308ca540711a7fc5fb40369173
#
_cell.length_a   1.000
_cell.length_b   1.000
_cell.length_c   1.000
_cell.angle_alpha   90.00
_cell.angle_beta   90.00
_cell.angle_gamma   90.00
#
_symmetry.space_group_name_H-M   'P 1'
#
loop_
_entity.id
_entity.type
_entity.pdbx_description
1 polymer ?
#
loop_
_entity_poly.entity_id
_entity_poly.type
_entity_poly.pdbx_seq_one_letter_code
_entity_poly.pdbx_strand_id
1 'polypeptide(L)'
;MRDLDEKFAALAGSSFRRRMKLDLTDQRYLADKGIATVLEHARDFLSERLAPAQPKNDGKQTPMRGHPVFVAQHATATCCRGCLAKWHGIAKGRMLSDEEMEYSLEVIRRWLEEQPVEPCPKDEQQQKLF
;
A
#
# COMPACT_ATOMS: atom_id res chain seq x y z
N MET A 1 6.76 -10.43 -13.09
CA MET A 1 7.87 -10.53 -12.17
C MET A 1 7.60 -11.61 -11.12
N ARG A 2 6.80 -11.35 -10.11
CA ARG A 2 6.41 -12.36 -9.14
C ARG A 2 4.97 -12.75 -9.35
N ASP A 3 4.64 -13.98 -8.93
CA ASP A 3 3.24 -14.40 -8.95
C ASP A 3 2.52 -13.75 -7.77
N LEU A 4 1.65 -12.79 -8.06
CA LEU A 4 0.96 -12.04 -7.01
C LEU A 4 0.02 -12.92 -6.19
N ASP A 5 -0.65 -13.89 -6.81
CA ASP A 5 -1.53 -14.78 -6.07
C ASP A 5 -0.74 -15.56 -5.02
N GLU A 6 0.42 -16.05 -5.38
CA GLU A 6 1.29 -16.77 -4.46
C GLU A 6 1.77 -15.84 -3.33
N LYS A 7 2.14 -14.62 -3.69
CA LYS A 7 2.61 -13.65 -2.68
C LYS A 7 1.50 -13.28 -1.71
N PHE A 8 0.29 -13.07 -2.22
CA PHE A 8 -0.84 -12.73 -1.34
C PHE A 8 -1.23 -13.90 -0.45
N ALA A 9 -1.12 -15.14 -0.95
CA ALA A 9 -1.36 -16.31 -0.13
C ALA A 9 -0.34 -16.39 1.01
N ALA A 10 0.93 -16.10 0.73
CA ALA A 10 1.97 -16.09 1.76
C ALA A 10 1.73 -15.01 2.79
N LEU A 11 1.34 -13.81 2.35
CA LEU A 11 1.05 -12.69 3.26
C LEU A 11 -0.13 -13.01 4.17
N ALA A 12 -1.13 -13.73 3.67
CA ALA A 12 -2.28 -14.13 4.46
C ALA A 12 -1.90 -15.07 5.61
N GLY A 13 -0.75 -15.72 5.52
CA GLY A 13 -0.22 -16.57 6.59
C GLY A 13 0.40 -15.78 7.73
N SER A 14 0.66 -14.49 7.56
CA SER A 14 1.20 -13.63 8.61
C SER A 14 0.07 -12.98 9.39
N SER A 15 -0.01 -13.24 10.69
CA SER A 15 -1.07 -12.65 11.50
C SER A 15 -0.97 -11.13 11.56
N PHE A 16 0.25 -10.59 11.57
CA PHE A 16 0.45 -9.14 11.53
C PHE A 16 -0.11 -8.53 10.24
N ARG A 17 0.27 -9.12 9.08
CA ARG A 17 -0.15 -8.60 7.78
C ARG A 17 -1.66 -8.79 7.58
N ARG A 18 -2.18 -9.91 8.01
CA ARG A 18 -3.60 -10.24 7.84
C ARG A 18 -4.52 -9.29 8.61
N ARG A 19 -4.04 -8.74 9.72
CA ARG A 19 -4.84 -7.82 10.53
C ARG A 19 -4.93 -6.41 9.94
N MET A 20 -4.10 -6.10 8.94
CA MET A 20 -4.13 -4.78 8.32
C MET A 20 -5.41 -4.60 7.53
N LYS A 21 -6.11 -3.51 7.79
CA LYS A 21 -7.31 -3.16 7.03
C LYS A 21 -7.50 -1.66 7.11
N LEU A 22 -8.19 -1.10 6.11
CA LEU A 22 -8.48 0.31 6.10
C LEU A 22 -9.57 0.61 7.13
N ASP A 23 -9.35 1.66 7.92
CA ASP A 23 -10.42 2.16 8.79
C ASP A 23 -11.41 2.96 7.94
N LEU A 24 -12.47 3.42 8.56
CA LEU A 24 -13.53 4.13 7.84
C LEU A 24 -13.02 5.41 7.17
N THR A 25 -12.15 6.14 7.85
CA THR A 25 -11.57 7.36 7.31
C THR A 25 -10.80 7.07 6.03
N ASP A 26 -9.96 6.02 6.04
CA ASP A 26 -9.17 5.63 4.87
C ASP A 26 -10.04 5.11 3.74
N GLN A 27 -11.09 4.35 4.07
CA GLN A 27 -12.03 3.87 3.06
C GLN A 27 -12.69 5.04 2.34
N ARG A 28 -13.14 6.04 3.10
CA ARG A 28 -13.76 7.22 2.52
C ARG A 28 -12.80 8.05 1.70
N TYR A 29 -11.56 8.15 2.15
CA TYR A 29 -10.53 8.85 1.40
C TYR A 29 -10.30 8.16 0.05
N LEU A 30 -10.17 6.84 0.07
CA LEU A 30 -9.98 6.06 -1.16
C LEU A 30 -11.17 6.23 -2.10
N ALA A 31 -12.39 6.18 -1.58
CA ALA A 31 -13.59 6.35 -2.40
C ALA A 31 -13.66 7.76 -3.00
N ASP A 32 -13.32 8.77 -2.21
CA ASP A 32 -13.39 10.16 -2.65
C ASP A 32 -12.33 10.49 -3.70
N LYS A 33 -11.10 10.09 -3.46
CA LYS A 33 -9.97 10.42 -4.35
C LYS A 33 -9.88 9.49 -5.54
N GLY A 34 -10.31 8.25 -5.40
CA GLY A 34 -10.21 7.24 -6.44
C GLY A 34 -8.85 6.55 -6.43
N ILE A 35 -8.85 5.32 -6.95
CA ILE A 35 -7.65 4.48 -6.93
C ILE A 35 -6.49 5.10 -7.70
N ALA A 36 -6.78 5.75 -8.84
CA ALA A 36 -5.71 6.33 -9.66
C ALA A 36 -4.95 7.42 -8.89
N THR A 37 -5.67 8.32 -8.22
CA THR A 37 -5.05 9.39 -7.43
C THR A 37 -4.28 8.82 -6.25
N VAL A 38 -4.85 7.84 -5.56
CA VAL A 38 -4.19 7.21 -4.42
C VAL A 38 -2.90 6.53 -4.87
N LEU A 39 -2.89 5.92 -6.06
CA LEU A 39 -1.67 5.29 -6.59
C LEU A 39 -0.62 6.32 -7.02
N GLU A 40 -1.02 7.51 -7.43
CA GLU A 40 -0.06 8.59 -7.65
C GLU A 40 0.63 8.96 -6.34
N HIS A 41 -0.13 9.04 -5.25
CA HIS A 41 0.44 9.26 -3.93
C HIS A 41 1.40 8.13 -3.55
N ALA A 42 1.01 6.89 -3.86
CA ALA A 42 1.86 5.74 -3.59
C ALA A 42 3.19 5.84 -4.33
N ARG A 43 3.15 6.25 -5.59
CA ARG A 43 4.38 6.42 -6.37
C ARG A 43 5.30 7.46 -5.73
N ASP A 44 4.72 8.57 -5.27
CA ASP A 44 5.51 9.61 -4.62
C ASP A 44 6.14 9.10 -3.32
N PHE A 45 5.36 8.42 -2.49
CA PHE A 45 5.88 7.85 -1.24
C PHE A 45 6.99 6.83 -1.50
N LEU A 46 6.77 5.94 -2.46
CA LEU A 46 7.78 4.92 -2.79
C LEU A 46 9.05 5.54 -3.35
N SER A 47 8.90 6.52 -4.23
CA SER A 47 10.06 7.18 -4.85
C SER A 47 10.92 7.87 -3.80
N GLU A 48 10.28 8.52 -2.84
CA GLU A 48 10.98 9.29 -1.82
C GLU A 48 11.52 8.42 -0.69
N ARG A 49 10.74 7.46 -0.23
CA ARG A 49 11.03 6.76 1.02
C ARG A 49 11.55 5.34 0.85
N LEU A 50 11.27 4.70 -0.27
CA LEU A 50 11.61 3.28 -0.45
C LEU A 50 12.63 3.04 -1.55
N ALA A 51 12.52 3.75 -2.67
CA ALA A 51 13.33 3.51 -3.85
C ALA A 51 14.84 3.75 -3.66
N PRO A 52 15.29 4.72 -2.84
CA PRO A 52 16.74 4.94 -2.72
C PRO A 52 17.47 3.68 -2.26
N ALA A 53 18.74 3.56 -2.68
CA ALA A 53 19.58 2.42 -2.30
C ALA A 53 19.69 2.28 -0.79
N GLN A 54 19.73 3.39 -0.09
CA GLN A 54 19.82 3.43 1.38
C GLN A 54 18.80 4.43 1.90
N PRO A 55 17.52 4.01 2.01
CA PRO A 55 16.48 4.93 2.47
C PRO A 55 16.75 5.39 3.89
N LYS A 56 16.36 6.62 4.19
CA LYS A 56 16.40 7.12 5.55
C LYS A 56 15.47 6.29 6.41
N ASN A 57 15.93 5.97 7.63
CA ASN A 57 15.14 5.24 8.62
C ASN A 57 14.62 3.91 8.09
N ASP A 58 15.44 3.19 7.32
CA ASP A 58 15.02 1.92 6.75
C ASP A 58 14.52 0.98 7.85
N GLY A 59 13.32 0.47 7.64
CA GLY A 59 12.59 -0.31 8.64
C GLY A 59 11.52 0.50 9.37
N LYS A 60 11.58 1.82 9.32
CA LYS A 60 10.65 2.71 10.02
C LYS A 60 10.18 3.87 9.14
N GLN A 61 10.45 3.83 7.84
CA GLN A 61 10.15 4.95 6.96
C GLN A 61 8.67 5.11 6.63
N THR A 62 7.88 4.05 6.78
CA THR A 62 6.46 4.08 6.45
C THR A 62 5.63 4.17 7.73
N PRO A 63 4.85 5.24 7.90
CA PRO A 63 3.96 5.34 9.06
C PRO A 63 2.97 4.18 9.09
N MET A 64 2.50 3.84 10.29
CA MET A 64 1.55 2.74 10.44
C MET A 64 0.15 3.12 9.98
N ARG A 65 -0.16 4.41 9.97
CA ARG A 65 -1.49 4.90 9.57
C ARG A 65 -1.37 6.35 9.11
N GLY A 66 -2.48 6.91 8.64
CA GLY A 66 -2.55 8.29 8.18
C GLY A 66 -2.78 8.43 6.69
N HIS A 67 -2.70 7.32 5.96
CA HIS A 67 -3.00 7.29 4.53
C HIS A 67 -3.26 5.83 4.14
N PRO A 68 -4.22 5.57 3.24
CA PRO A 68 -4.49 4.18 2.81
C PRO A 68 -3.25 3.47 2.26
N VAL A 69 -2.37 4.21 1.58
CA VAL A 69 -1.13 3.63 1.04
C VAL A 69 -0.25 3.08 2.15
N PHE A 70 -0.14 3.79 3.28
CA PHE A 70 0.70 3.32 4.38
C PHE A 70 0.19 2.00 4.93
N VAL A 71 -1.13 1.87 5.08
CA VAL A 71 -1.73 0.62 5.54
C VAL A 71 -1.47 -0.49 4.53
N ALA A 72 -1.67 -0.19 3.24
CA ALA A 72 -1.42 -1.15 2.16
C ALA A 72 0.04 -1.62 2.16
N GLN A 73 0.98 -0.71 2.40
CA GLN A 73 2.40 -1.08 2.42
C GLN A 73 2.71 -2.06 3.54
N HIS A 74 2.15 -1.85 4.73
CA HIS A 74 2.36 -2.78 5.83
C HIS A 74 1.65 -4.11 5.58
N ALA A 75 0.46 -4.07 4.99
CA ALA A 75 -0.28 -5.29 4.69
C ALA A 75 0.43 -6.15 3.65
N THR A 76 1.14 -5.52 2.71
CA THR A 76 1.74 -6.21 1.57
C THR A 76 3.26 -6.35 1.67
N ALA A 77 3.85 -5.95 2.79
CA ALA A 77 5.30 -6.03 2.99
C ALA A 77 6.08 -5.18 1.98
N THR A 78 5.53 -4.01 1.63
CA THR A 78 6.22 -3.01 0.81
C THR A 78 6.55 -1.77 1.64
N CYS A 79 6.67 -1.93 2.95
CA CYS A 79 6.86 -0.82 3.89
C CYS A 79 8.32 -0.47 4.13
N CYS A 80 9.26 -1.36 3.82
CA CYS A 80 10.68 -1.10 3.95
C CYS A 80 11.46 -2.04 3.04
N ARG A 81 12.75 -1.74 2.84
CA ARG A 81 13.58 -2.54 1.93
C ARG A 81 13.80 -3.96 2.49
N GLY A 82 13.85 -4.10 3.82
CA GLY A 82 13.95 -5.42 4.44
C GLY A 82 12.75 -6.29 4.13
N CYS A 83 11.55 -5.72 4.21
CA CYS A 83 10.33 -6.45 3.88
C CYS A 83 10.25 -6.79 2.40
N LEU A 84 10.65 -5.87 1.53
CA LEU A 84 10.72 -6.15 0.10
C LEU A 84 11.65 -7.30 -0.20
N ALA A 85 12.81 -7.34 0.45
CA ALA A 85 13.77 -8.41 0.24
C ALA A 85 13.21 -9.75 0.74
N LYS A 86 12.65 -9.75 1.94
CA LYS A 86 12.17 -10.99 2.56
C LYS A 86 10.95 -11.55 1.86
N TRP A 87 9.98 -10.72 1.54
CA TRP A 87 8.68 -11.18 1.05
C TRP A 87 8.59 -11.20 -0.49
N HIS A 88 9.31 -10.31 -1.15
CA HIS A 88 9.20 -10.17 -2.61
C HIS A 88 10.49 -10.46 -3.36
N GLY A 89 11.58 -10.74 -2.64
CA GLY A 89 12.84 -11.06 -3.29
C GLY A 89 13.49 -9.89 -3.99
N ILE A 90 13.18 -8.66 -3.59
CA ILE A 90 13.76 -7.46 -4.18
C ILE A 90 14.95 -7.03 -3.33
N ALA A 91 16.15 -7.10 -3.90
CA ALA A 91 17.40 -6.92 -3.15
C ALA A 91 17.52 -5.52 -2.57
N LYS A 92 18.12 -5.47 -1.38
CA LYS A 92 18.51 -4.21 -0.72
C LYS A 92 19.81 -3.69 -1.32
N GLY A 93 20.14 -2.45 -1.00
CA GLY A 93 21.47 -1.90 -1.29
C GLY A 93 21.61 -1.23 -2.62
N ARG A 94 20.54 -1.19 -3.42
CA ARG A 94 20.53 -0.49 -4.70
C ARG A 94 19.17 0.19 -4.90
N MET A 95 19.16 1.20 -5.74
CA MET A 95 17.91 1.90 -6.05
C MET A 95 16.93 0.90 -6.72
N LEU A 96 15.66 1.03 -6.42
CA LEU A 96 14.64 0.21 -7.09
C LEU A 96 14.66 0.51 -8.59
N SER A 97 14.58 -0.54 -9.39
CA SER A 97 14.43 -0.37 -10.84
C SER A 97 13.00 0.07 -11.15
N ASP A 98 12.79 0.53 -12.39
CA ASP A 98 11.45 0.89 -12.83
C ASP A 98 10.50 -0.30 -12.73
N GLU A 99 10.98 -1.49 -13.09
CA GLU A 99 10.15 -2.69 -12.97
C GLU A 99 9.79 -3.01 -11.53
N GLU A 100 10.74 -2.83 -10.63
CA GLU A 100 10.50 -3.07 -9.20
C GLU A 100 9.54 -2.04 -8.62
N MET A 101 9.63 -0.81 -9.08
CA MET A 101 8.69 0.23 -8.69
C MET A 101 7.27 -0.11 -9.15
N GLU A 102 7.12 -0.50 -10.42
CA GLU A 102 5.82 -0.85 -10.97
C GLU A 102 5.25 -2.10 -10.29
N TYR A 103 6.11 -3.07 -10.00
CA TYR A 103 5.68 -4.25 -9.25
C TYR A 103 5.14 -3.88 -7.88
N SER A 104 5.86 -3.02 -7.16
CA SER A 104 5.44 -2.59 -5.82
C SER A 104 4.11 -1.84 -5.88
N LEU A 105 3.93 -0.99 -6.88
CA LEU A 105 2.67 -0.28 -7.07
C LEU A 105 1.52 -1.24 -7.38
N GLU A 106 1.77 -2.28 -8.18
CA GLU A 106 0.75 -3.27 -8.51
C GLU A 106 0.34 -4.07 -7.28
N VAL A 107 1.28 -4.40 -6.41
CA VAL A 107 0.99 -5.08 -5.15
C VAL A 107 0.08 -4.20 -4.28
N ILE A 108 0.43 -2.93 -4.15
CA ILE A 108 -0.37 -1.98 -3.36
C ILE A 108 -1.77 -1.83 -3.97
N ARG A 109 -1.83 -1.69 -5.29
CA ARG A 109 -3.09 -1.54 -6.01
C ARG A 109 -4.02 -2.72 -5.75
N ARG A 110 -3.51 -3.93 -5.90
CA ARG A 110 -4.31 -5.13 -5.70
C ARG A 110 -4.90 -5.19 -4.30
N TRP A 111 -4.07 -4.88 -3.30
CA TRP A 111 -4.56 -4.89 -1.92
C TRP A 111 -5.65 -3.85 -1.71
N LEU A 112 -5.46 -2.64 -2.23
CA LEU A 112 -6.44 -1.57 -2.08
C LEU A 112 -7.75 -1.91 -2.78
N GLU A 113 -7.67 -2.53 -3.96
CA GLU A 113 -8.87 -2.90 -4.71
C GLU A 113 -9.67 -3.99 -4.03
N GLU A 114 -9.05 -4.78 -3.19
CA GLU A 114 -9.72 -5.85 -2.46
C GLU A 114 -10.35 -5.38 -1.15
N GLN A 115 -10.12 -4.13 -0.76
CA GLN A 115 -10.67 -3.62 0.49
C GLN A 115 -12.11 -3.19 0.32
N PRO A 116 -12.96 -3.43 1.34
CA PRO A 116 -14.30 -2.84 1.33
C PRO A 116 -14.15 -1.32 1.42
N VAL A 117 -14.95 -0.60 0.65
CA VAL A 117 -14.86 0.85 0.59
C VAL A 117 -16.23 1.46 0.85
N GLU A 118 -16.31 2.27 1.92
CA GLU A 118 -17.54 2.95 2.25
C GLU A 118 -17.77 4.14 1.31
N PRO A 119 -19.03 4.39 0.93
CA PRO A 119 -19.33 5.59 0.14
C PRO A 119 -18.97 6.85 0.92
N CYS A 120 -18.65 7.90 0.17
CA CYS A 120 -18.36 9.18 0.76
C CYS A 120 -19.54 9.68 1.60
N PRO A 121 -19.32 10.17 2.83
CA PRO A 121 -20.41 10.67 3.67
C PRO A 121 -21.23 11.76 3.02
N LYS A 122 -20.62 12.51 2.14
CA LYS A 122 -21.28 13.57 1.38
C LYS A 122 -22.46 13.05 0.59
N ASP A 123 -22.33 11.88 0.00
CA ASP A 123 -23.41 11.26 -0.75
C ASP A 123 -24.55 10.86 0.15
N GLU A 124 -24.23 10.33 1.32
CA GLU A 124 -25.25 9.95 2.30
C GLU A 124 -26.00 11.16 2.80
N GLN A 125 -25.31 12.25 3.05
CA GLN A 125 -25.93 13.47 3.52
C GLN A 125 -26.89 14.04 2.49
N GLN A 126 -26.51 13.98 1.22
CA GLN A 126 -27.40 14.44 0.17
C GLN A 126 -28.67 13.64 0.13
N GLN A 127 -28.56 12.34 0.31
CA GLN A 127 -29.72 11.47 0.34
C GLN A 127 -30.62 11.76 1.52
N LYS A 128 -30.05 12.11 2.65
CA LYS A 128 -30.82 12.37 3.86
C LYS A 128 -31.53 13.72 3.87
N LEU A 129 -30.99 14.66 3.13
CA LEU A 129 -31.55 16.00 3.07
C LEU A 129 -32.82 16.07 2.26
N PHE A 130 -33.09 15.07 1.49
CA PHE A 130 -34.24 15.03 0.60
C PHE A 130 -35.03 13.76 0.77
#